data_911cac4671035b255d5cb807b192c310
#
_entry.id   911cac4671035b255d5cb807b192c310
#
_cell.length_a   1.000
_cell.length_b   1.000
_cell.length_c   1.000
_cell.angle_alpha   90.00
_cell.angle_beta   90.00
_cell.angle_gamma   90.00
#
_symmetry.space_group_name_H-M   'P 1'
#
loop_
_entity.id
_entity.type
_entity.pdbx_description
1 polymer ?
#
loop_
_entity_poly.entity_id
_entity_poly.type
_entity_poly.pdbx_seq_one_letter_code
_entity_poly.pdbx_strand_id
1 'polypeptide(L)'
;MRNIIVFGHDPRMESVAGYFYHLGYDVYENPEEPVADACMITAPKLSEAEEEILCAYMTDNQILYHGLLSAASQQKLQEKGVTCHPYLQLETLVTENAQLTAQGILSIAGRDAVLLESHCLVLGYGHCGKAIADALAKAGAHVDVAVRRKELKAEIEQHAYGYRNLAQWDHYAYDKYSYVFNTIPAMVLDAGHLQCFSPSILIYDIASSPGGTDFAYCKAHGIRADIYLGIPGKLYPKEAGTVIASGIYEHALVTETPSD
;
A
#
# COMPACT_ATOMS: atom_id res chain seq x y z
N MET A 1 10.92 23.12 14.16
CA MET A 1 9.45 23.02 14.34
C MET A 1 9.17 22.13 15.55
N ARG A 2 8.35 22.54 16.52
CA ARG A 2 8.13 21.77 17.76
C ARG A 2 6.69 21.25 17.89
N ASN A 3 5.74 21.90 17.21
CA ASN A 3 4.33 21.56 17.26
C ASN A 3 3.93 20.67 16.09
N ILE A 4 3.25 19.57 16.39
CA ILE A 4 2.69 18.63 15.41
C ILE A 4 1.17 18.59 15.58
N ILE A 5 0.43 18.76 14.50
CA ILE A 5 -1.00 18.53 14.45
C ILE A 5 -1.25 17.20 13.75
N VAL A 6 -1.98 16.31 14.41
CA VAL A 6 -2.46 15.05 13.83
C VAL A 6 -3.95 15.23 13.53
N PHE A 7 -4.33 15.13 12.23
CA PHE A 7 -5.66 15.51 11.77
C PHE A 7 -6.38 14.37 11.04
N GLY A 8 -7.64 14.18 11.35
CA GLY A 8 -8.54 13.19 10.75
C GLY A 8 -8.75 11.95 11.61
N HIS A 9 -9.82 11.21 11.33
CA HIS A 9 -10.28 10.08 12.11
C HIS A 9 -9.89 8.74 11.45
N ASP A 10 -8.72 8.23 11.81
CA ASP A 10 -8.22 6.93 11.35
C ASP A 10 -7.42 6.26 12.49
N PRO A 11 -7.60 4.95 12.74
CA PRO A 11 -6.92 4.26 13.85
C PRO A 11 -5.38 4.35 13.84
N ARG A 12 -4.77 4.62 12.68
CA ARG A 12 -3.31 4.81 12.54
C ARG A 12 -2.82 6.09 13.20
N MET A 13 -3.69 7.11 13.30
CA MET A 13 -3.30 8.43 13.77
C MET A 13 -2.93 8.46 15.26
N GLU A 14 -3.48 7.55 16.08
CA GLU A 14 -3.05 7.35 17.46
C GLU A 14 -1.55 7.01 17.55
N SER A 15 -1.07 6.12 16.69
CA SER A 15 0.35 5.77 16.66
C SER A 15 1.23 6.86 16.07
N VAL A 16 0.70 7.65 15.11
CA VAL A 16 1.39 8.85 14.60
C VAL A 16 1.57 9.86 15.74
N ALA A 17 0.52 10.17 16.48
CA ALA A 17 0.57 11.08 17.61
C ALA A 17 1.55 10.60 18.70
N GLY A 18 1.44 9.33 19.08
CA GLY A 18 2.32 8.71 20.08
C GLY A 18 3.79 8.75 19.67
N TYR A 19 4.11 8.50 18.40
CA TYR A 19 5.48 8.53 17.89
C TYR A 19 6.12 9.91 18.09
N PHE A 20 5.46 10.99 17.65
CA PHE A 20 5.99 12.35 17.80
C PHE A 20 6.01 12.82 19.25
N TYR A 21 5.01 12.43 20.06
CA TYR A 21 5.02 12.70 21.48
C TYR A 21 6.24 12.08 22.19
N HIS A 22 6.61 10.85 21.88
CA HIS A 22 7.79 10.19 22.45
C HIS A 22 9.11 10.82 22.01
N LEU A 23 9.13 11.50 20.86
CA LEU A 23 10.28 12.29 20.41
C LEU A 23 10.35 13.68 21.04
N GLY A 24 9.38 14.05 21.91
CA GLY A 24 9.36 15.32 22.64
C GLY A 24 8.72 16.48 21.87
N TYR A 25 7.91 16.18 20.86
CA TYR A 25 7.07 17.19 20.20
C TYR A 25 5.81 17.48 21.02
N ASP A 26 5.31 18.71 20.91
CA ASP A 26 4.00 19.09 21.40
C ASP A 26 2.96 18.64 20.36
N VAL A 27 2.11 17.68 20.70
CA VAL A 27 1.17 17.03 19.75
C VAL A 27 -0.26 17.47 20.04
N TYR A 28 -0.96 17.89 19.00
CA TYR A 28 -2.36 18.33 19.02
C TYR A 28 -3.19 17.43 18.08
N GLU A 29 -4.22 16.82 18.62
CA GLU A 29 -5.10 15.94 17.85
C GLU A 29 -6.41 16.68 17.51
N ASN A 30 -6.69 16.86 16.23
CA ASN A 30 -7.89 17.54 15.72
C ASN A 30 -8.22 18.85 16.46
N PRO A 31 -7.28 19.81 16.61
CA PRO A 31 -7.53 21.03 17.35
C PRO A 31 -8.58 21.91 16.66
N GLU A 32 -9.48 22.51 17.44
CA GLU A 32 -10.48 23.46 16.95
C GLU A 32 -9.87 24.84 16.65
N GLU A 33 -8.86 25.25 17.43
CA GLU A 33 -8.18 26.52 17.32
C GLU A 33 -6.83 26.37 16.57
N PRO A 34 -6.41 27.38 15.80
CA PRO A 34 -5.13 27.36 15.11
C PRO A 34 -3.93 27.20 16.04
N VAL A 35 -3.04 26.25 15.76
CA VAL A 35 -1.77 26.07 16.45
C VAL A 35 -0.65 26.73 15.65
N ALA A 36 0.04 27.69 16.26
CA ALA A 36 1.13 28.41 15.60
C ALA A 36 2.35 27.52 15.37
N ASP A 37 3.07 27.76 14.29
CA ASP A 37 4.33 27.10 13.91
C ASP A 37 4.23 25.54 13.94
N ALA A 38 3.06 25.02 13.57
CA ALA A 38 2.81 23.59 13.55
C ALA A 38 2.96 22.99 12.15
N CYS A 39 3.50 21.75 12.11
CA CYS A 39 3.39 20.89 10.97
C CYS A 39 2.13 20.02 11.12
N MET A 40 1.31 19.95 10.10
CA MET A 40 0.13 19.10 10.12
C MET A 40 0.38 17.78 9.38
N ILE A 41 -0.10 16.69 9.98
CA ILE A 41 -0.08 15.35 9.41
C ILE A 41 -1.52 14.85 9.35
N THR A 42 -2.03 14.56 8.14
CA THR A 42 -3.39 14.07 8.00
C THR A 42 -3.49 12.56 8.05
N ALA A 43 -4.68 12.06 8.34
CA ALA A 43 -5.04 10.67 8.08
C ALA A 43 -4.81 10.30 6.60
N PRO A 44 -4.56 9.00 6.29
CA PRO A 44 -4.28 8.56 4.93
C PRO A 44 -5.39 8.85 3.91
N LYS A 45 -6.61 8.98 4.37
CA LYS A 45 -7.76 9.42 3.58
C LYS A 45 -8.68 10.22 4.49
N LEU A 46 -9.07 11.39 4.05
CA LEU A 46 -10.05 12.25 4.68
C LEU A 46 -11.41 12.10 4.00
N SER A 47 -12.48 12.37 4.72
CA SER A 47 -13.81 12.64 4.16
C SER A 47 -13.86 14.03 3.51
N GLU A 48 -14.85 14.29 2.67
CA GLU A 48 -15.03 15.63 2.07
C GLU A 48 -15.16 16.74 3.12
N ALA A 49 -15.88 16.48 4.22
CA ALA A 49 -16.03 17.44 5.30
C ALA A 49 -14.70 17.71 6.02
N GLU A 50 -13.87 16.67 6.24
CA GLU A 50 -12.54 16.84 6.84
C GLU A 50 -11.60 17.60 5.88
N GLU A 51 -11.67 17.38 4.56
CA GLU A 51 -10.89 18.15 3.59
C GLU A 51 -11.30 19.64 3.58
N GLU A 52 -12.59 19.96 3.73
CA GLU A 52 -13.07 21.34 3.85
C GLU A 52 -12.53 22.00 5.12
N ILE A 53 -12.59 21.30 6.27
CA ILE A 53 -12.02 21.80 7.53
C ILE A 53 -10.52 22.01 7.40
N LEU A 54 -9.78 21.04 6.85
CA LEU A 54 -8.35 21.14 6.57
C LEU A 54 -8.04 22.41 5.74
N CYS A 55 -8.74 22.59 4.62
CA CYS A 55 -8.54 23.73 3.74
C CYS A 55 -8.87 25.07 4.44
N ALA A 56 -9.86 25.10 5.34
CA ALA A 56 -10.18 26.30 6.10
C ALA A 56 -9.11 26.61 7.15
N TYR A 57 -8.62 25.58 7.84
CA TYR A 57 -7.65 25.66 8.93
C TYR A 57 -6.25 26.10 8.46
N MET A 58 -5.76 25.56 7.34
CA MET A 58 -4.41 25.81 6.85
C MET A 58 -4.23 27.23 6.35
N THR A 59 -3.09 27.82 6.70
CA THR A 59 -2.68 29.18 6.29
C THR A 59 -1.34 29.17 5.56
N ASP A 60 -0.92 30.32 5.01
CA ASP A 60 0.35 30.50 4.31
C ASP A 60 1.56 30.04 5.15
N ASN A 61 2.58 29.55 4.46
CA ASN A 61 3.85 29.07 5.03
C ASN A 61 3.78 27.91 6.02
N GLN A 62 2.63 27.23 6.13
CA GLN A 62 2.53 25.99 6.91
C GLN A 62 2.96 24.78 6.09
N ILE A 63 3.43 23.74 6.80
CA ILE A 63 3.82 22.44 6.22
C ILE A 63 2.71 21.43 6.48
N LEU A 64 2.32 20.73 5.42
CA LEU A 64 1.32 19.67 5.43
C LEU A 64 1.87 18.37 4.88
N TYR A 65 1.94 17.34 5.71
CA TYR A 65 2.09 15.95 5.27
C TYR A 65 0.72 15.33 5.12
N HIS A 66 0.37 14.90 3.91
CA HIS A 66 -0.97 14.40 3.64
C HIS A 66 -0.98 13.04 2.95
N GLY A 67 -2.07 12.28 3.17
CA GLY A 67 -2.39 11.09 2.42
C GLY A 67 -3.05 11.41 1.08
N LEU A 68 -4.20 10.81 0.83
CA LEU A 68 -5.00 11.09 -0.36
C LEU A 68 -5.83 12.36 -0.13
N LEU A 69 -5.68 13.33 -1.01
CA LEU A 69 -6.51 14.54 -1.08
C LEU A 69 -7.14 14.67 -2.46
N SER A 70 -8.33 15.25 -2.53
CA SER A 70 -8.96 15.62 -3.80
C SER A 70 -8.13 16.67 -4.54
N ALA A 71 -8.24 16.68 -5.88
CA ALA A 71 -7.56 17.69 -6.69
C ALA A 71 -7.99 19.12 -6.32
N ALA A 72 -9.26 19.31 -5.96
CA ALA A 72 -9.78 20.60 -5.52
C ALA A 72 -9.13 21.09 -4.22
N SER A 73 -8.95 20.19 -3.24
CA SER A 73 -8.29 20.52 -1.97
C SER A 73 -6.80 20.79 -2.17
N GLN A 74 -6.12 20.01 -3.00
CA GLN A 74 -4.72 20.26 -3.35
C GLN A 74 -4.53 21.64 -3.97
N GLN A 75 -5.39 22.03 -4.92
CA GLN A 75 -5.34 23.35 -5.55
C GLN A 75 -5.58 24.47 -4.54
N LYS A 76 -6.60 24.37 -3.68
CA LYS A 76 -6.89 25.36 -2.62
C LYS A 76 -5.72 25.56 -1.67
N LEU A 77 -5.05 24.48 -1.25
CA LEU A 77 -3.90 24.54 -0.37
C LEU A 77 -2.69 25.19 -1.05
N GLN A 78 -2.46 24.88 -2.32
CA GLN A 78 -1.41 25.49 -3.12
C GLN A 78 -1.65 27.00 -3.31
N GLU A 79 -2.88 27.43 -3.61
CA GLU A 79 -3.27 28.85 -3.72
C GLU A 79 -3.08 29.60 -2.41
N LYS A 80 -3.18 28.94 -1.26
CA LYS A 80 -2.89 29.49 0.06
C LYS A 80 -1.41 29.52 0.44
N GLY A 81 -0.50 29.01 -0.39
CA GLY A 81 0.93 28.96 -0.08
C GLY A 81 1.34 27.88 0.91
N VAL A 82 0.52 26.84 1.10
CA VAL A 82 0.84 25.69 1.97
C VAL A 82 1.86 24.79 1.27
N THR A 83 2.93 24.40 1.98
CA THR A 83 3.90 23.41 1.49
C THR A 83 3.36 21.99 1.73
N CYS A 84 2.96 21.33 0.65
CA CYS A 84 2.34 19.99 0.71
C CYS A 84 3.30 18.87 0.38
N HIS A 85 3.37 17.86 1.24
CA HIS A 85 4.14 16.63 1.06
C HIS A 85 3.23 15.40 1.07
N PRO A 86 3.03 14.72 -0.09
CA PRO A 86 2.22 13.51 -0.16
C PRO A 86 3.01 12.31 0.42
N TYR A 87 2.86 12.04 1.71
CA TYR A 87 3.68 11.03 2.40
C TYR A 87 3.48 9.60 1.88
N LEU A 88 2.36 9.28 1.24
CA LEU A 88 2.15 7.97 0.61
C LEU A 88 3.07 7.70 -0.59
N GLN A 89 3.87 8.68 -1.02
CA GLN A 89 4.86 8.58 -2.09
C GLN A 89 6.30 8.50 -1.57
N LEU A 90 6.52 8.61 -0.26
CA LEU A 90 7.85 8.46 0.35
C LEU A 90 8.31 7.01 0.21
N GLU A 91 9.49 6.80 -0.37
CA GLU A 91 10.01 5.48 -0.75
C GLU A 91 10.13 4.52 0.44
N THR A 92 10.63 5.01 1.58
CA THR A 92 10.73 4.25 2.82
C THR A 92 9.34 3.78 3.28
N LEU A 93 8.37 4.69 3.32
CA LEU A 93 7.00 4.39 3.72
C LEU A 93 6.34 3.39 2.77
N VAL A 94 6.49 3.58 1.46
CA VAL A 94 5.93 2.67 0.44
C VAL A 94 6.49 1.26 0.61
N THR A 95 7.80 1.14 0.88
CA THR A 95 8.47 -0.16 1.05
C THR A 95 8.00 -0.86 2.33
N GLU A 96 7.98 -0.19 3.48
CA GLU A 96 7.53 -0.77 4.75
C GLU A 96 6.04 -1.12 4.72
N ASN A 97 5.21 -0.26 4.12
CA ASN A 97 3.79 -0.52 3.95
C ASN A 97 3.51 -1.74 3.05
N ALA A 98 4.37 -1.99 2.05
CA ALA A 98 4.30 -3.19 1.23
C ALA A 98 4.64 -4.46 2.03
N GLN A 99 5.56 -4.40 2.98
CA GLN A 99 5.86 -5.51 3.88
C GLN A 99 4.68 -5.84 4.81
N LEU A 100 4.04 -4.82 5.39
CA LEU A 100 2.81 -5.01 6.18
C LEU A 100 1.68 -5.60 5.33
N THR A 101 1.57 -5.17 4.07
CA THR A 101 0.62 -5.73 3.11
C THR A 101 0.89 -7.22 2.87
N ALA A 102 2.16 -7.59 2.62
CA ALA A 102 2.56 -8.97 2.40
C ALA A 102 2.28 -9.84 3.64
N GLN A 103 2.66 -9.37 4.83
CA GLN A 103 2.38 -10.06 6.09
C GLN A 103 0.88 -10.30 6.28
N GLY A 104 0.06 -9.30 6.01
CA GLY A 104 -1.38 -9.39 6.18
C GLY A 104 -2.03 -10.32 5.17
N ILE A 105 -1.67 -10.25 3.89
CA ILE A 105 -2.27 -11.14 2.89
C ILE A 105 -1.86 -12.60 3.09
N LEU A 106 -0.62 -12.87 3.51
CA LEU A 106 -0.19 -14.22 3.84
C LEU A 106 -0.90 -14.75 5.09
N SER A 107 -1.14 -13.91 6.09
CA SER A 107 -1.94 -14.28 7.26
C SER A 107 -3.38 -14.67 6.89
N ILE A 108 -3.97 -13.99 5.88
CA ILE A 108 -5.29 -14.32 5.35
C ILE A 108 -5.21 -15.63 4.57
N ALA A 109 -4.29 -15.76 3.61
CA ALA A 109 -4.13 -16.93 2.76
C ALA A 109 -3.82 -18.20 3.57
N GLY A 110 -2.98 -18.09 4.61
CA GLY A 110 -2.63 -19.21 5.48
C GLY A 110 -3.77 -19.76 6.34
N ARG A 111 -4.89 -19.03 6.47
CA ARG A 111 -6.12 -19.52 7.10
C ARG A 111 -6.93 -20.42 6.16
N ASP A 112 -6.79 -20.19 4.86
CA ASP A 112 -7.57 -20.89 3.84
C ASP A 112 -6.95 -22.24 3.45
N ALA A 113 -5.61 -22.29 3.37
CA ALA A 113 -4.86 -23.52 3.09
C ALA A 113 -3.36 -23.36 3.40
N VAL A 114 -2.59 -24.46 3.28
CA VAL A 114 -1.17 -24.48 3.61
C VAL A 114 -0.34 -23.86 2.50
N LEU A 115 0.51 -22.88 2.85
CA LEU A 115 1.42 -22.21 1.92
C LEU A 115 2.72 -23.03 1.66
N LEU A 116 3.19 -23.77 2.64
CA LEU A 116 4.39 -24.61 2.53
C LEU A 116 4.27 -25.58 1.35
N GLU A 117 5.29 -25.65 0.50
CA GLU A 117 5.37 -26.48 -0.71
C GLU A 117 4.29 -26.17 -1.78
N SER A 118 3.45 -25.13 -1.56
CA SER A 118 2.45 -24.73 -2.55
C SER A 118 3.08 -23.97 -3.71
N HIS A 119 2.48 -24.07 -4.90
CA HIS A 119 2.84 -23.23 -6.04
C HIS A 119 2.03 -21.95 -6.04
N CYS A 120 2.73 -20.80 -5.95
CA CYS A 120 2.14 -19.48 -5.89
C CYS A 120 2.55 -18.65 -7.12
N LEU A 121 1.59 -17.96 -7.71
CA LEU A 121 1.82 -17.03 -8.80
C LEU A 121 1.59 -15.59 -8.30
N VAL A 122 2.60 -14.74 -8.38
CA VAL A 122 2.50 -13.31 -8.06
C VAL A 122 2.43 -12.51 -9.36
N LEU A 123 1.35 -11.77 -9.57
CA LEU A 123 1.18 -10.89 -10.72
C LEU A 123 1.64 -9.49 -10.36
N GLY A 124 2.70 -9.02 -11.04
CA GLY A 124 3.38 -7.76 -10.75
C GLY A 124 4.63 -7.93 -9.88
N TYR A 125 5.59 -7.01 -10.04
CA TYR A 125 6.87 -7.01 -9.31
C TYR A 125 7.27 -5.58 -8.92
N GLY A 126 6.28 -4.81 -8.44
CA GLY A 126 6.47 -3.55 -7.72
C GLY A 126 6.70 -3.83 -6.22
N HIS A 127 6.63 -2.79 -5.36
CA HIS A 127 6.86 -2.94 -3.92
C HIS A 127 6.03 -4.08 -3.29
N CYS A 128 4.71 -4.09 -3.49
CA CYS A 128 3.85 -5.16 -2.95
C CYS A 128 4.17 -6.52 -3.57
N GLY A 129 4.39 -6.60 -4.89
CA GLY A 129 4.71 -7.86 -5.56
C GLY A 129 6.03 -8.48 -5.06
N LYS A 130 7.06 -7.65 -4.88
CA LYS A 130 8.34 -8.07 -4.30
C LYS A 130 8.17 -8.56 -2.86
N ALA A 131 7.52 -7.77 -2.02
CA ALA A 131 7.30 -8.11 -0.61
C ALA A 131 6.50 -9.41 -0.45
N ILE A 132 5.47 -9.64 -1.29
CA ILE A 132 4.67 -10.87 -1.27
C ILE A 132 5.49 -12.07 -1.75
N ALA A 133 6.25 -11.93 -2.85
CA ALA A 133 7.11 -13.00 -3.35
C ALA A 133 8.13 -13.44 -2.30
N ASP A 134 8.79 -12.48 -1.63
CA ASP A 134 9.74 -12.74 -0.56
C ASP A 134 9.09 -13.42 0.66
N ALA A 135 7.91 -12.96 1.05
CA ALA A 135 7.20 -13.54 2.20
C ALA A 135 6.71 -14.97 1.90
N LEU A 136 6.22 -15.25 0.69
CA LEU A 136 5.84 -16.59 0.22
C LEU A 136 7.04 -17.53 0.19
N ALA A 137 8.17 -17.10 -0.35
CA ALA A 137 9.38 -17.90 -0.38
C ALA A 137 9.88 -18.23 1.04
N LYS A 138 9.85 -17.26 1.97
CA LYS A 138 10.17 -17.49 3.39
C LYS A 138 9.20 -18.45 4.07
N ALA A 139 7.95 -18.51 3.61
CA ALA A 139 6.97 -19.50 4.08
C ALA A 139 7.15 -20.89 3.44
N GLY A 140 8.16 -21.08 2.58
CA GLY A 140 8.46 -22.35 1.91
C GLY A 140 7.61 -22.64 0.68
N ALA A 141 6.98 -21.65 0.08
CA ALA A 141 6.23 -21.80 -1.17
C ALA A 141 7.15 -21.76 -2.39
N HIS A 142 6.74 -22.40 -3.48
CA HIS A 142 7.34 -22.27 -4.80
C HIS A 142 6.75 -21.05 -5.50
N VAL A 143 7.55 -20.01 -5.71
CA VAL A 143 7.07 -18.71 -6.22
C VAL A 143 7.43 -18.52 -7.69
N ASP A 144 6.43 -18.26 -8.50
CA ASP A 144 6.58 -17.73 -9.86
C ASP A 144 6.07 -16.27 -9.88
N VAL A 145 6.77 -15.40 -10.59
CA VAL A 145 6.41 -13.98 -10.74
C VAL A 145 6.11 -13.68 -12.21
N ALA A 146 4.92 -13.14 -12.48
CA ALA A 146 4.48 -12.80 -13.81
C ALA A 146 4.48 -11.28 -14.04
N VAL A 147 5.22 -10.82 -15.04
CA VAL A 147 5.37 -9.41 -15.39
C VAL A 147 5.35 -9.19 -16.90
N ARG A 148 5.01 -7.96 -17.33
CA ARG A 148 5.14 -7.57 -18.76
C ARG A 148 6.58 -7.18 -19.12
N ARG A 149 7.32 -6.59 -18.18
CA ARG A 149 8.67 -6.08 -18.39
C ARG A 149 9.69 -7.22 -18.38
N LYS A 150 10.25 -7.52 -19.54
CA LYS A 150 11.26 -8.59 -19.72
C LYS A 150 12.58 -8.29 -18.99
N GLU A 151 12.88 -7.02 -18.77
CA GLU A 151 14.10 -6.55 -18.10
C GLU A 151 14.17 -7.03 -16.65
N LEU A 152 13.02 -7.28 -16.02
CA LEU A 152 12.94 -7.80 -14.65
C LEU A 152 13.29 -9.28 -14.53
N LYS A 153 13.45 -10.01 -15.63
CA LYS A 153 13.71 -11.45 -15.62
C LYS A 153 14.94 -11.80 -14.79
N ALA A 154 16.06 -11.12 -15.02
CA ALA A 154 17.32 -11.41 -14.32
C ALA A 154 17.19 -11.17 -12.81
N GLU A 155 16.52 -10.08 -12.41
CA GLU A 155 16.26 -9.77 -11.01
C GLU A 155 15.36 -10.84 -10.34
N ILE A 156 14.28 -11.26 -11.01
CA ILE A 156 13.35 -12.28 -10.50
C ILE A 156 14.09 -13.62 -10.31
N GLU A 157 14.86 -14.04 -11.32
CA GLU A 157 15.60 -15.30 -11.28
C GLU A 157 16.75 -15.28 -10.25
N GLN A 158 17.35 -14.12 -9.98
CA GLN A 158 18.36 -13.95 -8.93
C GLN A 158 17.80 -14.24 -7.53
N HIS A 159 16.52 -13.99 -7.30
CA HIS A 159 15.81 -14.34 -6.06
C HIS A 159 15.32 -15.79 -6.03
N ALA A 160 15.72 -16.62 -7.01
CA ALA A 160 15.26 -17.99 -7.19
C ALA A 160 13.74 -18.13 -7.43
N TYR A 161 13.09 -17.09 -7.97
CA TYR A 161 11.70 -17.15 -8.41
C TYR A 161 11.61 -17.56 -9.87
N GLY A 162 10.54 -18.28 -10.24
CA GLY A 162 10.25 -18.57 -11.63
C GLY A 162 9.74 -17.31 -12.34
N TYR A 163 10.38 -16.95 -13.46
CA TYR A 163 9.90 -15.85 -14.29
C TYR A 163 8.79 -16.31 -15.23
N ARG A 164 7.71 -15.50 -15.34
CA ARG A 164 6.62 -15.65 -16.30
C ARG A 164 6.41 -14.34 -17.05
N ASN A 165 6.20 -14.41 -18.36
CA ASN A 165 5.87 -13.24 -19.16
C ASN A 165 4.36 -13.16 -19.37
N LEU A 166 3.72 -12.11 -18.87
CA LEU A 166 2.28 -11.88 -19.02
C LEU A 166 1.82 -11.79 -20.49
N ALA A 167 2.71 -11.41 -21.43
CA ALA A 167 2.38 -11.38 -22.83
C ALA A 167 2.43 -12.76 -23.52
N GLN A 168 2.84 -13.80 -22.80
CA GLN A 168 2.99 -15.17 -23.31
C GLN A 168 2.22 -16.17 -22.45
N TRP A 169 1.01 -15.78 -22.04
CA TRP A 169 0.20 -16.52 -21.08
C TRP A 169 -0.03 -17.97 -21.50
N ASP A 170 -0.36 -18.21 -22.75
CA ASP A 170 -0.70 -19.54 -23.28
C ASP A 170 0.46 -20.56 -23.30
N HIS A 171 1.68 -20.12 -23.00
CA HIS A 171 2.88 -20.97 -23.04
C HIS A 171 3.23 -21.65 -21.71
N TYR A 172 2.42 -21.48 -20.66
CA TYR A 172 2.71 -21.98 -19.33
C TYR A 172 1.62 -22.91 -18.83
N ALA A 173 2.01 -23.88 -17.95
CA ALA A 173 1.07 -24.71 -17.22
C ALA A 173 0.60 -23.96 -15.98
N TYR A 174 -0.68 -23.57 -15.94
CA TYR A 174 -1.29 -22.84 -14.83
C TYR A 174 -2.04 -23.72 -13.84
N ASP A 175 -2.32 -24.96 -14.18
CA ASP A 175 -2.97 -25.97 -13.36
C ASP A 175 -2.18 -26.35 -12.09
N LYS A 176 -0.86 -26.12 -12.09
CA LYS A 176 0.00 -26.35 -10.93
C LYS A 176 -0.20 -25.34 -9.79
N TYR A 177 -0.72 -24.14 -10.07
CA TYR A 177 -0.85 -23.10 -9.06
C TYR A 177 -2.02 -23.36 -8.12
N SER A 178 -1.75 -23.23 -6.83
CA SER A 178 -2.77 -23.24 -5.76
C SER A 178 -3.23 -21.83 -5.40
N TYR A 179 -2.35 -20.85 -5.60
CA TYR A 179 -2.58 -19.45 -5.22
C TYR A 179 -2.16 -18.47 -6.30
N VAL A 180 -2.95 -17.42 -6.48
CA VAL A 180 -2.59 -16.24 -7.27
C VAL A 180 -2.71 -15.00 -6.38
N PHE A 181 -1.66 -14.17 -6.36
CA PHE A 181 -1.64 -12.88 -5.69
C PHE A 181 -1.52 -11.78 -6.75
N ASN A 182 -2.59 -11.04 -6.99
CA ASN A 182 -2.56 -9.95 -7.97
C ASN A 182 -2.22 -8.61 -7.32
N THR A 183 -1.18 -7.93 -7.84
CA THR A 183 -0.76 -6.60 -7.42
C THR A 183 -0.91 -5.55 -8.53
N ILE A 184 -1.44 -5.94 -9.70
CA ILE A 184 -1.53 -5.07 -10.88
C ILE A 184 -2.91 -4.42 -10.92
N PRO A 185 -3.04 -3.08 -10.84
CA PRO A 185 -4.32 -2.37 -10.85
C PRO A 185 -4.88 -2.19 -12.28
N ALA A 186 -4.91 -3.27 -13.04
CA ALA A 186 -5.47 -3.33 -14.38
C ALA A 186 -5.96 -4.75 -14.63
N MET A 187 -6.97 -4.91 -15.47
CA MET A 187 -7.51 -6.22 -15.83
C MET A 187 -6.40 -7.11 -16.42
N VAL A 188 -5.92 -8.08 -15.62
CA VAL A 188 -4.88 -9.06 -15.99
C VAL A 188 -5.34 -10.49 -15.79
N LEU A 189 -6.44 -10.70 -15.09
CA LEU A 189 -7.12 -11.97 -14.89
C LEU A 189 -8.54 -11.89 -15.46
N ASP A 190 -8.64 -11.73 -16.78
CA ASP A 190 -9.91 -11.83 -17.51
C ASP A 190 -10.34 -13.29 -17.72
N ALA A 191 -11.51 -13.51 -18.31
CA ALA A 191 -12.04 -14.84 -18.60
C ALA A 191 -11.05 -15.74 -19.35
N GLY A 192 -10.29 -15.18 -20.33
CA GLY A 192 -9.29 -15.92 -21.11
C GLY A 192 -8.13 -16.42 -20.25
N HIS A 193 -7.72 -15.63 -19.27
CA HIS A 193 -6.67 -16.01 -18.33
C HIS A 193 -7.19 -16.98 -17.26
N LEU A 194 -8.37 -16.71 -16.70
CA LEU A 194 -8.95 -17.47 -15.62
C LEU A 194 -9.29 -18.92 -15.99
N GLN A 195 -9.70 -19.18 -17.24
CA GLN A 195 -9.98 -20.55 -17.72
C GLN A 195 -8.76 -21.47 -17.74
N CYS A 196 -7.54 -20.91 -17.67
CA CYS A 196 -6.30 -21.69 -17.65
C CYS A 196 -5.97 -22.28 -16.27
N PHE A 197 -6.65 -21.85 -15.22
CA PHE A 197 -6.44 -22.33 -13.86
C PHE A 197 -7.41 -23.45 -13.50
N SER A 198 -7.00 -24.26 -12.52
CA SER A 198 -7.93 -25.17 -11.85
C SER A 198 -9.04 -24.38 -11.14
N PRO A 199 -10.29 -24.84 -11.11
CA PRO A 199 -11.36 -24.19 -10.32
C PRO A 199 -11.07 -24.12 -8.82
N SER A 200 -10.14 -24.92 -8.31
CA SER A 200 -9.69 -24.89 -6.91
C SER A 200 -8.68 -23.78 -6.59
N ILE A 201 -8.25 -23.01 -7.59
CA ILE A 201 -7.34 -21.88 -7.40
C ILE A 201 -7.91 -20.87 -6.39
N LEU A 202 -7.04 -20.33 -5.54
CA LEU A 202 -7.38 -19.24 -4.63
C LEU A 202 -6.74 -17.93 -5.13
N ILE A 203 -7.56 -16.92 -5.39
CA ILE A 203 -7.11 -15.66 -5.96
C ILE A 203 -7.27 -14.54 -4.92
N TYR A 204 -6.15 -13.90 -4.58
CA TYR A 204 -6.07 -12.76 -3.68
C TYR A 204 -5.70 -11.51 -4.50
N ASP A 205 -6.67 -10.64 -4.75
CA ASP A 205 -6.44 -9.38 -5.46
C ASP A 205 -6.19 -8.26 -4.44
N ILE A 206 -4.97 -7.74 -4.40
CA ILE A 206 -4.57 -6.63 -3.52
C ILE A 206 -4.31 -5.34 -4.30
N ALA A 207 -4.52 -5.38 -5.61
CA ALA A 207 -4.36 -4.21 -6.45
C ALA A 207 -5.36 -3.11 -6.06
N SER A 208 -4.95 -1.85 -6.24
CA SER A 208 -5.85 -0.71 -6.03
C SER A 208 -7.12 -0.86 -6.87
N SER A 209 -8.22 -0.28 -6.41
CA SER A 209 -9.48 -0.28 -7.16
C SER A 209 -9.27 0.23 -8.60
N PRO A 210 -9.87 -0.44 -9.60
CA PRO A 210 -10.92 -1.46 -9.51
C PRO A 210 -10.42 -2.90 -9.32
N GLY A 211 -9.13 -3.13 -9.08
CA GLY A 211 -8.50 -4.44 -9.07
C GLY A 211 -8.12 -4.92 -10.48
N GLY A 212 -7.69 -6.16 -10.61
CA GLY A 212 -7.24 -6.72 -11.88
C GLY A 212 -7.84 -8.09 -12.22
N THR A 213 -8.90 -8.49 -11.49
CA THR A 213 -9.55 -9.81 -11.61
C THR A 213 -11.00 -9.67 -12.06
N ASP A 214 -11.42 -10.49 -13.03
CA ASP A 214 -12.83 -10.63 -13.40
C ASP A 214 -13.58 -11.46 -12.32
N PHE A 215 -14.03 -10.78 -11.28
CA PHE A 215 -14.78 -11.40 -10.18
C PHE A 215 -16.13 -11.98 -10.62
N ALA A 216 -16.73 -11.44 -11.69
CA ALA A 216 -17.98 -11.95 -12.23
C ALA A 216 -17.78 -13.33 -12.87
N TYR A 217 -16.72 -13.46 -13.66
CA TYR A 217 -16.30 -14.76 -14.22
C TYR A 217 -15.96 -15.76 -13.11
N CYS A 218 -15.16 -15.36 -12.13
CA CYS A 218 -14.79 -16.23 -11.00
C CYS A 218 -16.02 -16.78 -10.30
N LYS A 219 -16.98 -15.92 -9.96
CA LYS A 219 -18.25 -16.29 -9.31
C LYS A 219 -19.05 -17.27 -10.17
N ALA A 220 -19.15 -17.05 -11.47
CA ALA A 220 -19.91 -17.90 -12.40
C ALA A 220 -19.29 -19.30 -12.55
N HIS A 221 -17.98 -19.44 -12.34
CA HIS A 221 -17.24 -20.69 -12.55
C HIS A 221 -16.76 -21.35 -11.23
N GLY A 222 -17.23 -20.84 -10.06
CA GLY A 222 -16.89 -21.40 -8.76
C GLY A 222 -15.43 -21.18 -8.33
N ILE A 223 -14.72 -20.22 -8.96
CA ILE A 223 -13.37 -19.84 -8.57
C ILE A 223 -13.46 -18.90 -7.37
N ARG A 224 -12.71 -19.19 -6.31
CA ARG A 224 -12.64 -18.33 -5.13
C ARG A 224 -11.67 -17.16 -5.38
N ALA A 225 -12.21 -15.96 -5.51
CA ALA A 225 -11.44 -14.74 -5.73
C ALA A 225 -12.03 -13.60 -4.89
N ASP A 226 -11.18 -12.91 -4.13
CA ASP A 226 -11.55 -11.79 -3.28
C ASP A 226 -10.58 -10.62 -3.44
N ILE A 227 -11.09 -9.39 -3.26
CA ILE A 227 -10.28 -8.18 -3.26
C ILE A 227 -9.97 -7.73 -1.82
N TYR A 228 -8.69 -7.43 -1.57
CA TYR A 228 -8.17 -7.08 -0.24
C TYR A 228 -7.52 -5.70 -0.26
N LEU A 229 -8.30 -4.66 0.03
CA LEU A 229 -7.84 -3.27 0.03
C LEU A 229 -7.51 -2.79 1.44
N GLY A 230 -6.44 -2.00 1.56
CA GLY A 230 -6.08 -1.31 2.80
C GLY A 230 -5.65 -2.25 3.93
N ILE A 231 -5.00 -3.36 3.60
CA ILE A 231 -4.55 -4.38 4.54
C ILE A 231 -3.78 -3.80 5.74
N PRO A 232 -2.75 -2.92 5.57
CA PRO A 232 -2.00 -2.39 6.71
C PRO A 232 -2.89 -1.66 7.72
N GLY A 233 -3.74 -0.77 7.26
CA GLY A 233 -4.64 -0.02 8.15
C GLY A 233 -5.71 -0.87 8.82
N LYS A 234 -6.12 -1.99 8.21
CA LYS A 234 -7.16 -2.87 8.74
C LYS A 234 -6.61 -3.91 9.73
N LEU A 235 -5.44 -4.47 9.45
CA LEU A 235 -4.88 -5.56 10.25
C LEU A 235 -3.78 -5.11 11.22
N TYR A 236 -3.05 -4.05 10.86
CA TYR A 236 -1.87 -3.54 11.58
C TYR A 236 -1.91 -2.02 11.73
N PRO A 237 -3.01 -1.43 12.28
CA PRO A 237 -3.14 0.03 12.33
C PRO A 237 -2.02 0.70 13.15
N LYS A 238 -1.54 0.06 14.21
CA LYS A 238 -0.46 0.60 15.05
C LYS A 238 0.87 0.63 14.29
N GLU A 239 1.25 -0.48 13.69
CA GLU A 239 2.48 -0.60 12.89
C GLU A 239 2.42 0.34 11.68
N ALA A 240 1.29 0.38 10.98
CA ALA A 240 1.10 1.27 9.83
C ALA A 240 1.14 2.76 10.23
N GLY A 241 0.65 3.12 11.40
CA GLY A 241 0.79 4.47 11.95
C GLY A 241 2.24 4.82 12.27
N THR A 242 2.99 3.87 12.86
CA THR A 242 4.43 4.03 13.12
C THR A 242 5.21 4.21 11.81
N VAL A 243 4.90 3.42 10.78
CA VAL A 243 5.51 3.55 9.44
C VAL A 243 5.24 4.94 8.84
N ILE A 244 4.02 5.47 8.97
CA ILE A 244 3.70 6.83 8.53
C ILE A 244 4.56 7.85 9.27
N ALA A 245 4.62 7.76 10.60
CA ALA A 245 5.32 8.73 11.42
C ALA A 245 6.84 8.70 11.20
N SER A 246 7.46 7.51 11.16
CA SER A 246 8.90 7.37 10.90
C SER A 246 9.30 7.88 9.52
N GLY A 247 8.53 7.52 8.48
CA GLY A 247 8.80 7.99 7.13
C GLY A 247 8.70 9.52 6.98
N ILE A 248 7.71 10.15 7.65
CA ILE A 248 7.59 11.60 7.69
C ILE A 248 8.76 12.22 8.46
N TYR A 249 9.13 11.66 9.60
CA TYR A 249 10.23 12.16 10.42
C TYR A 249 11.57 12.11 9.66
N GLU A 250 11.89 11.00 9.01
CA GLU A 250 13.08 10.86 8.18
C GLU A 250 13.11 11.87 7.03
N HIS A 251 11.99 12.04 6.34
CA HIS A 251 11.87 13.02 5.25
C HIS A 251 12.08 14.45 5.76
N ALA A 252 11.50 14.83 6.91
CA ALA A 252 11.65 16.15 7.50
C ALA A 252 13.10 16.44 7.87
N LEU A 253 13.83 15.48 8.45
CA LEU A 253 15.25 15.64 8.79
C LEU A 253 16.11 15.92 7.56
N VAL A 254 15.82 15.28 6.42
CA VAL A 254 16.56 15.50 5.17
C VAL A 254 16.27 16.87 4.56
N THR A 255 15.01 17.34 4.67
CA THR A 255 14.60 18.63 4.09
C THR A 255 14.95 19.83 4.94
N GLU A 256 15.09 19.67 6.26
CA GLU A 256 15.44 20.75 7.20
C GLU A 256 16.96 20.90 7.40
N THR A 257 17.79 19.98 6.91
CA THR A 257 19.26 20.12 6.98
C THR A 257 19.69 21.04 5.84
N PRO A 258 20.24 22.26 6.12
CA PRO A 258 20.80 23.10 5.08
C PRO A 258 21.90 22.33 4.34
N SER A 259 21.86 22.35 3.03
CA SER A 259 23.01 21.90 2.21
C SER A 259 24.17 22.87 2.51
N ASP A 260 25.21 22.38 3.18
CA ASP A 260 26.49 23.12 3.37
C ASP A 260 27.12 23.48 2.01
#